data_6866cc49d87298f3af1cb064f21eaccf
#
_entry.id   6866cc49d87298f3af1cb064f21eaccf
#
_cell.length_a   1.000
_cell.length_b   1.000
_cell.length_c   1.000
_cell.angle_alpha   90.00
_cell.angle_beta   90.00
_cell.angle_gamma   90.00
#
_symmetry.space_group_name_H-M   'P 1'
#
loop_
_entity.id
_entity.type
_entity.pdbx_description
1 polymer ?
#
loop_
_entity_poly.entity_id
_entity_poly.type
_entity_poly.pdbx_seq_one_letter_code
_entity_poly.pdbx_strand_id
1 'polypeptide(L)'
;MNKTYLRGDIFYADLGKGVGSEQEGYRPVVIIQNNVGNRHSPTVIVAAISSRTATKSKLPTHYYIGTECGLEQPSIVLLEQLRTIDKRRLNN
;
A
#
# COMPACT_ATOMS: atom_id res chain seq x y z
N MET A 1 13.64 13.29 -14.70
CA MET A 1 13.22 13.85 -13.42
C MET A 1 12.99 12.73 -12.41
N ASN A 2 13.56 12.86 -11.22
CA ASN A 2 13.44 11.83 -10.18
C ASN A 2 12.17 12.04 -9.38
N LYS A 3 11.42 10.96 -9.21
CA LYS A 3 10.30 10.98 -8.27
C LYS A 3 10.81 10.86 -6.85
N THR A 4 10.13 11.53 -5.95
CA THR A 4 10.37 11.41 -4.52
C THR A 4 9.33 10.48 -3.92
N TYR A 5 9.77 9.49 -3.18
CA TYR A 5 8.90 8.53 -2.49
C TYR A 5 9.08 8.71 -1.00
N LEU A 6 8.01 9.05 -0.31
CA LEU A 6 8.06 9.33 1.13
C LEU A 6 7.20 8.34 1.90
N ARG A 7 7.64 8.03 3.11
CA ARG A 7 6.84 7.21 4.02
C ARG A 7 5.47 7.85 4.22
N GLY A 8 4.42 7.06 4.07
CA GLY A 8 3.05 7.53 4.16
C GLY A 8 2.40 7.89 2.83
N ASP A 9 3.20 8.00 1.76
CA ASP A 9 2.64 8.27 0.43
C ASP A 9 1.83 7.08 -0.05
N ILE A 10 0.74 7.36 -0.76
CA ILE A 10 -0.13 6.35 -1.36
C ILE A 10 0.06 6.37 -2.86
N PHE A 11 0.31 5.19 -3.41
CA PHE A 11 0.43 4.96 -4.85
C PHE A 11 -0.44 3.78 -5.23
N TYR A 12 -0.71 3.63 -6.53
CA TYR A 12 -1.29 2.40 -7.06
C TYR A 12 -0.17 1.49 -7.54
N ALA A 13 -0.34 0.19 -7.34
CA ALA A 13 0.63 -0.80 -7.80
C ALA A 13 -0.10 -2.09 -8.16
N ASP A 14 0.41 -2.76 -9.19
CA ASP A 14 -0.07 -4.09 -9.54
C ASP A 14 0.66 -5.11 -8.66
N LEU A 15 -0.08 -5.73 -7.76
CA LEU A 15 0.46 -6.72 -6.84
C LEU A 15 0.54 -8.11 -7.44
N GLY A 16 0.03 -8.27 -8.68
CA GLY A 16 0.00 -9.56 -9.32
C GLY A 16 -1.04 -10.47 -8.70
N LYS A 17 -0.88 -11.77 -8.88
CA LYS A 17 -1.81 -12.77 -8.39
C LYS A 17 -1.44 -13.20 -6.97
N GLY A 18 -2.41 -13.17 -6.06
CA GLY A 18 -2.23 -13.62 -4.69
C GLY A 18 -2.60 -15.08 -4.50
N VAL A 19 -2.23 -15.62 -3.35
CA VAL A 19 -2.62 -16.97 -2.92
C VAL A 19 -3.47 -16.82 -1.66
N GLY A 20 -4.65 -17.43 -1.66
CA GLY A 20 -5.53 -17.39 -0.51
C GLY A 20 -5.93 -15.97 -0.13
N SER A 21 -5.58 -15.54 1.08
CA SER A 21 -5.97 -14.24 1.61
C SER A 21 -5.02 -13.10 1.21
N GLU A 22 -4.02 -13.36 0.39
CA GLU A 22 -3.11 -12.32 -0.09
C GLU A 22 -3.84 -11.34 -1.00
N GLN A 23 -3.52 -10.05 -0.88
CA GLN A 23 -4.07 -9.04 -1.78
C GLN A 23 -3.46 -9.19 -3.16
N GLU A 24 -4.28 -8.97 -4.19
CA GLU A 24 -3.85 -9.14 -5.56
C GLU A 24 -4.42 -8.04 -6.44
N GLY A 25 -3.89 -7.95 -7.65
CA GLY A 25 -4.35 -7.03 -8.67
C GLY A 25 -3.83 -5.61 -8.48
N TYR A 26 -4.40 -4.69 -9.22
CA TYR A 26 -4.02 -3.28 -9.21
C TYR A 26 -4.72 -2.59 -8.04
N ARG A 27 -3.95 -2.16 -7.05
CA ARG A 27 -4.50 -1.65 -5.80
C ARG A 27 -3.70 -0.49 -5.25
N PRO A 28 -4.32 0.37 -4.43
CA PRO A 28 -3.56 1.36 -3.70
C PRO A 28 -2.70 0.68 -2.63
N VAL A 29 -1.52 1.24 -2.42
CA VAL A 29 -0.58 0.81 -1.40
C VAL A 29 -0.01 2.05 -0.71
N VAL A 30 0.40 1.91 0.55
CA VAL A 30 1.03 3.00 1.28
C VAL A 30 2.47 2.62 1.60
N ILE A 31 3.39 3.55 1.41
CA ILE A 31 4.80 3.33 1.69
C ILE A 31 5.02 3.32 3.19
N ILE A 32 5.58 2.22 3.69
CA ILE A 32 5.90 2.03 5.10
C ILE A 32 7.40 2.24 5.36
N GLN A 33 8.24 1.94 4.37
CA GLN A 33 9.69 2.05 4.50
C GLN A 33 10.11 3.47 4.87
N ASN A 34 11.15 3.58 5.71
CA ASN A 34 11.62 4.91 6.14
C ASN A 34 12.25 5.67 4.96
N ASN A 35 12.37 6.99 5.12
CA ASN A 35 12.78 7.86 4.02
C ASN A 35 14.23 7.68 3.61
N VAL A 36 15.10 7.23 4.50
CA VAL A 36 16.49 6.93 4.13
C VAL A 36 16.50 5.76 3.13
N GLY A 37 15.78 4.69 3.44
CA GLY A 37 15.64 3.57 2.52
C GLY A 37 14.95 3.97 1.22
N ASN A 38 13.91 4.82 1.32
CA ASN A 38 13.18 5.28 0.14
C ASN A 38 14.08 6.06 -0.83
N ARG A 39 15.08 6.77 -0.29
CA ARG A 39 15.99 7.55 -1.12
C ARG A 39 17.00 6.67 -1.83
N HIS A 40 17.50 5.66 -1.18
CA HIS A 40 18.68 4.90 -1.64
C HIS A 40 18.37 3.53 -2.22
N SER A 41 17.26 2.92 -1.81
CA SER A 41 16.92 1.57 -2.28
C SER A 41 16.15 1.59 -3.59
N PRO A 42 16.37 0.65 -4.51
CA PRO A 42 15.51 0.50 -5.68
C PRO A 42 14.14 -0.08 -5.34
N THR A 43 13.95 -0.58 -4.13
CA THR A 43 12.68 -1.16 -3.69
C THR A 43 12.12 -0.38 -2.51
N VAL A 44 10.80 -0.56 -2.28
CA VAL A 44 10.11 0.01 -1.13
C VAL A 44 9.28 -1.06 -0.45
N ILE A 45 9.12 -0.93 0.87
CA ILE A 45 8.20 -1.75 1.64
C ILE A 45 6.88 -1.01 1.70
N VAL A 46 5.81 -1.68 1.28
CA VAL A 46 4.46 -1.10 1.24
C VAL A 46 3.48 -1.98 1.98
N ALA A 47 2.37 -1.38 2.41
CA ALA A 47 1.21 -2.11 2.91
C ALA A 47 0.07 -1.96 1.91
N ALA A 48 -0.63 -3.06 1.63
CA ALA A 48 -1.78 -3.04 0.75
C ALA A 48 -2.96 -2.32 1.40
N ILE A 49 -3.78 -1.68 0.59
CA ILE A 49 -4.98 -0.97 1.03
C ILE A 49 -6.19 -1.62 0.37
N SER A 50 -7.25 -1.84 1.14
CA SER A 50 -8.49 -2.43 0.65
C SER A 50 -9.67 -1.52 0.98
N SER A 51 -10.61 -1.38 0.02
CA SER A 51 -11.85 -0.65 0.26
C SER A 51 -12.96 -1.56 0.80
N ARG A 52 -12.69 -2.85 1.00
CA ARG A 52 -13.71 -3.80 1.47
C ARG A 52 -13.86 -3.75 2.98
N THR A 53 -14.25 -2.59 3.50
CA THR A 53 -14.33 -2.39 4.95
C THR A 53 -15.44 -3.20 5.59
N ALA A 54 -16.54 -3.47 4.86
CA ALA A 54 -17.70 -4.17 5.40
C ALA A 54 -17.55 -5.69 5.38
N THR A 55 -16.68 -6.22 4.50
CA THR A 55 -16.56 -7.67 4.29
C THR A 55 -15.27 -8.27 4.87
N LYS A 56 -14.31 -7.42 5.20
CA LYS A 56 -13.05 -7.89 5.81
C LYS A 56 -13.23 -8.05 7.30
N SER A 57 -12.73 -9.15 7.85
CA SER A 57 -12.69 -9.34 9.29
C SER A 57 -11.77 -8.29 9.91
N LYS A 58 -12.19 -7.77 11.06
CA LYS A 58 -11.36 -6.81 11.80
C LYS A 58 -10.20 -7.55 12.44
N LEU A 59 -8.99 -7.09 12.15
CA LEU A 59 -7.78 -7.60 12.77
C LEU A 59 -7.06 -6.46 13.48
N PRO A 60 -6.27 -6.75 14.52
CA PRO A 60 -5.49 -5.69 15.19
C PRO A 60 -4.54 -4.98 14.24
N THR A 61 -4.15 -5.63 13.14
CA THR A 61 -3.24 -5.07 12.13
C THR A 61 -3.94 -4.20 11.10
N HIS A 62 -5.27 -4.07 11.15
CA HIS A 62 -6.02 -3.21 10.24
C HIS A 62 -6.05 -1.77 10.76
N TYR A 63 -5.77 -0.82 9.88
CA TYR A 63 -5.85 0.60 10.18
C TYR A 63 -6.82 1.25 9.20
N TYR A 64 -7.90 1.84 9.74
CA TYR A 64 -8.94 2.47 8.93
C TYR A 64 -8.55 3.88 8.55
N ILE A 65 -8.71 4.24 7.28
CA ILE A 65 -8.47 5.59 6.78
C ILE A 65 -9.68 6.05 5.99
N GLY A 66 -9.98 7.35 6.10
CA GLY A 66 -11.06 7.97 5.36
C GLY A 66 -10.60 8.50 4.01
N THR A 67 -11.52 9.20 3.35
CA THR A 67 -11.26 9.74 2.01
C THR A 67 -10.34 10.95 2.04
N GLU A 68 -10.08 11.54 3.19
CA GLU A 68 -9.17 12.68 3.34
C GLU A 68 -7.73 12.36 2.91
N CYS A 69 -7.39 11.08 2.77
CA CYS A 69 -6.09 10.65 2.28
C CYS A 69 -6.00 10.62 0.75
N GLY A 70 -7.04 11.06 0.05
CA GLY A 70 -7.05 11.10 -1.40
C GLY A 70 -7.63 9.84 -2.06
N LEU A 71 -8.19 8.94 -1.27
CA LEU A 71 -8.85 7.73 -1.78
C LEU A 71 -10.32 8.02 -2.07
N GLU A 72 -10.88 7.32 -3.06
CA GLU A 72 -12.29 7.51 -3.42
C GLU A 72 -13.26 7.00 -2.37
N GLN A 73 -12.84 6.01 -1.59
CA GLN A 73 -13.67 5.35 -0.59
C GLN A 73 -12.92 5.20 0.71
N PRO A 74 -13.63 5.17 1.85
CA PRO A 74 -13.01 4.75 3.11
C PRO A 74 -12.36 3.38 2.93
N SER A 75 -11.19 3.21 3.52
CA SER A 75 -10.36 2.04 3.23
C SER A 75 -9.67 1.55 4.49
N ILE A 76 -9.04 0.38 4.36
CA ILE A 76 -8.27 -0.25 5.43
C ILE A 76 -6.85 -0.44 4.94
N VAL A 77 -5.88 0.02 5.72
CA VAL A 77 -4.48 -0.34 5.53
C VAL A 77 -4.27 -1.70 6.18
N LEU A 78 -3.82 -2.67 5.40
CA LEU A 78 -3.66 -4.06 5.85
C LEU A 78 -2.20 -4.27 6.27
N LEU A 79 -1.87 -3.97 7.53
CA LEU A 79 -0.49 -4.03 7.99
C LEU A 79 0.05 -5.45 8.10
N GLU A 80 -0.81 -6.46 8.02
CA GLU A 80 -0.37 -7.85 7.88
C GLU A 80 0.01 -8.20 6.45
N GLN A 81 -0.27 -7.31 5.48
CA GLN A 81 0.00 -7.53 4.05
C GLN A 81 1.13 -6.62 3.58
N LEU A 82 2.26 -6.68 4.26
CA LEU A 82 3.44 -5.92 3.86
C LEU A 82 4.14 -6.62 2.71
N ARG A 83 4.62 -5.83 1.74
CA ARG A 83 5.36 -6.36 0.61
C ARG A 83 6.52 -5.44 0.24
N THR A 84 7.58 -6.05 -0.28
CA THR A 84 8.68 -5.30 -0.89
C THR A 84 8.48 -5.34 -2.40
N ILE A 85 8.40 -4.17 -3.00
CA ILE A 85 8.21 -4.06 -4.46
C ILE A 85 9.23 -3.08 -5.04
N ASP A 86 9.50 -3.24 -6.34
CA ASP A 86 10.35 -2.31 -7.06
C ASP A 86 9.61 -0.96 -7.22
N LYS A 87 10.33 0.14 -7.05
CA LYS A 87 9.76 1.48 -7.18
C LYS A 87 9.07 1.70 -8.53
N ARG A 88 9.55 1.04 -9.58
CA ARG A 88 8.98 1.19 -10.92
C ARG A 88 7.54 0.67 -11.01
N ARG A 89 7.09 -0.11 -10.04
CA ARG A 89 5.72 -0.61 -10.00
C ARG A 89 4.74 0.40 -9.40
N LEU A 90 5.23 1.50 -8.85
CA LEU A 90 4.36 2.50 -8.22
C LEU A 90 3.86 3.50 -9.26
N ASN A 91 2.54 3.68 -9.27
CA ASN A 91 1.85 4.62 -10.15
C ASN A 91 1.05 5.63 -9.32
N ASN A 92 0.94 6.82 -9.83
CA ASN A 92 0.14 7.86 -9.16
C ASN A 92 -1.35 7.60 -9.26
#